data_b9ea49d25f44003f37e4afa97db92620
#
_entry.id   b9ea49d25f44003f37e4afa97db92620
#
_cell.length_a   1.000
_cell.length_b   1.000
_cell.length_c   1.000
_cell.angle_alpha   90.00
_cell.angle_beta   90.00
_cell.angle_gamma   90.00
#
_symmetry.space_group_name_H-M   'P 1'
#
loop_
_entity.id
_entity.type
_entity.pdbx_description
1 polymer ?
#
loop_
_entity_poly.entity_id
_entity_poly.type
_entity_poly.pdbx_seq_one_letter_code
_entity_poly.pdbx_strand_id
1 'polypeptide(L)'
;VKGVGGKSVCVATAWQYSQIVGELNISFNDAGEVQSCKGIPHVMLADSFKRKNADGDRVEIEGAARDAVYAQIKADPKLSIVEEDADAAALLDSFNVKVEEMRSVKVGNVTENLCLSRIPGDERSKICAPEDTAGKGSDISMLVAHAFREMAKTSDIAIQNGGGVRT
;
A
#
# COMPACT_ATOMS: atom_id res chain seq x y z
N VAL A 1 12.24 23.59 -3.39
CA VAL A 1 13.28 23.44 -2.36
C VAL A 1 14.56 24.12 -2.86
N LYS A 2 15.42 24.59 -1.97
CA LYS A 2 16.74 25.10 -2.31
C LYS A 2 17.79 24.00 -2.12
N GLY A 3 18.54 23.72 -3.17
CA GLY A 3 19.67 22.80 -3.15
C GLY A 3 21.01 23.48 -2.83
N VAL A 4 22.09 22.77 -3.04
CA VAL A 4 23.46 23.29 -2.85
C VAL A 4 23.67 24.52 -3.73
N GLY A 5 24.27 25.58 -3.17
CA GLY A 5 24.47 26.84 -3.86
C GLY A 5 23.21 27.68 -4.07
N GLY A 6 22.10 27.37 -3.36
CA GLY A 6 20.86 28.13 -3.40
C GLY A 6 20.03 27.92 -4.67
N LYS A 7 20.43 27.01 -5.58
CA LYS A 7 19.69 26.69 -6.79
C LYS A 7 18.34 26.03 -6.47
N SER A 8 17.32 26.30 -7.28
CA SER A 8 16.01 25.69 -7.13
C SER A 8 16.06 24.21 -7.54
N VAL A 9 15.48 23.34 -6.71
CA VAL A 9 15.31 21.90 -6.97
C VAL A 9 13.83 21.57 -6.85
N CYS A 10 13.32 20.84 -7.85
CA CYS A 10 11.96 20.33 -7.85
C CYS A 10 11.95 18.97 -7.12
N VAL A 11 11.12 18.85 -6.09
CA VAL A 11 10.90 17.60 -5.37
C VAL A 11 9.42 17.27 -5.47
N ALA A 12 9.11 16.10 -5.98
CA ALA A 12 7.75 15.62 -6.14
C ALA A 12 7.63 14.14 -5.78
N THR A 13 6.46 13.73 -5.34
CA THR A 13 6.08 12.33 -5.14
C THR A 13 4.62 12.14 -5.53
N ALA A 14 4.32 11.01 -6.14
CA ALA A 14 2.98 10.65 -6.58
C ALA A 14 2.24 9.77 -5.55
N TRP A 15 2.37 10.08 -4.25
CA TRP A 15 1.75 9.33 -3.16
C TRP A 15 2.32 7.92 -3.02
N GLN A 16 1.48 6.90 -2.79
CA GLN A 16 1.87 5.52 -2.49
C GLN A 16 1.04 4.51 -3.29
N TYR A 17 1.53 3.27 -3.38
CA TYR A 17 0.82 2.11 -3.95
C TYR A 17 0.28 2.31 -5.38
N SER A 18 0.95 3.12 -6.19
CA SER A 18 0.55 3.41 -7.59
C SER A 18 -0.88 3.95 -7.75
N GLN A 19 -1.41 4.63 -6.73
CA GLN A 19 -2.77 5.19 -6.74
C GLN A 19 -2.87 6.49 -7.53
N ILE A 20 -1.74 7.19 -7.71
CA ILE A 20 -1.68 8.51 -8.35
C ILE A 20 -0.59 8.50 -9.42
N VAL A 21 -0.91 9.01 -10.59
CA VAL A 21 0.08 9.40 -11.60
C VAL A 21 0.40 10.88 -11.41
N GLY A 22 1.66 11.20 -11.18
CA GLY A 22 2.14 12.58 -11.06
C GLY A 22 2.62 13.11 -12.40
N GLU A 23 1.96 14.13 -12.93
CA GLU A 23 2.45 14.92 -14.05
C GLU A 23 3.30 16.07 -13.51
N LEU A 24 4.54 16.21 -13.99
CA LEU A 24 5.46 17.23 -13.52
C LEU A 24 5.96 18.07 -14.70
N ASN A 25 5.50 19.33 -14.76
CA ASN A 25 5.92 20.30 -15.76
C ASN A 25 7.04 21.18 -15.20
N ILE A 26 8.25 21.06 -15.76
CA ILE A 26 9.43 21.81 -15.33
C ILE A 26 9.92 22.67 -16.50
N SER A 27 10.15 23.95 -16.23
CA SER A 27 10.87 24.83 -17.17
C SER A 27 12.27 25.15 -16.64
N PHE A 28 13.21 25.26 -17.57
CA PHE A 28 14.60 25.55 -17.31
C PHE A 28 15.01 26.84 -18.06
N ASN A 29 16.00 27.56 -17.54
CA ASN A 29 16.69 28.60 -18.29
C ASN A 29 17.79 28.01 -19.18
N ASP A 30 18.48 28.89 -19.97
CA ASP A 30 19.56 28.48 -20.87
C ASP A 30 20.77 27.86 -20.12
N ALA A 31 20.92 28.16 -18.84
CA ALA A 31 21.96 27.56 -17.99
C ALA A 31 21.52 26.21 -17.34
N GLY A 32 20.34 25.68 -17.71
CA GLY A 32 19.79 24.43 -17.15
C GLY A 32 19.29 24.56 -15.73
N GLU A 33 19.00 25.75 -15.23
CA GLU A 33 18.49 25.97 -13.89
C GLU A 33 16.95 25.98 -13.89
N VAL A 34 16.34 25.36 -12.88
CA VAL A 34 14.87 25.29 -12.74
C VAL A 34 14.29 26.68 -12.51
N GLN A 35 13.44 27.10 -13.44
CA GLN A 35 12.67 28.35 -13.38
C GLN A 35 11.30 28.13 -12.76
N SER A 36 10.59 27.08 -13.15
CA SER A 36 9.30 26.73 -12.60
C SER A 36 9.14 25.22 -12.47
N CYS A 37 8.31 24.81 -11.51
CA CYS A 37 7.96 23.43 -11.30
C CYS A 37 6.49 23.35 -10.88
N LYS A 38 5.65 22.71 -11.68
CA LYS A 38 4.22 22.53 -11.42
C LYS A 38 3.88 21.06 -11.49
N GLY A 39 3.32 20.52 -10.40
CA GLY A 39 2.84 19.16 -10.32
C GLY A 39 1.31 19.10 -10.43
N ILE A 40 0.81 18.14 -11.19
CA ILE A 40 -0.62 17.82 -11.29
C ILE A 40 -0.79 16.37 -10.91
N PRO A 41 -1.54 16.05 -9.85
CA PRO A 41 -1.88 14.67 -9.50
C PRO A 41 -3.05 14.19 -10.36
N HIS A 42 -2.95 12.99 -10.92
CA HIS A 42 -4.04 12.28 -11.59
C HIS A 42 -4.38 11.03 -10.77
N VAL A 43 -5.55 11.01 -10.16
CA VAL A 43 -6.04 9.87 -9.37
C VAL A 43 -6.76 8.92 -10.31
N MET A 44 -6.22 7.71 -10.43
CA MET A 44 -6.75 6.66 -11.29
C MET A 44 -7.72 5.80 -10.46
N LEU A 45 -8.97 5.74 -10.87
CA LEU A 45 -10.05 5.04 -10.17
C LEU A 45 -10.54 3.87 -11.02
N ALA A 46 -10.79 2.73 -10.37
CA ALA A 46 -11.55 1.64 -10.97
C ALA A 46 -13.05 2.00 -10.97
N ASP A 47 -13.81 1.33 -11.84
CA ASP A 47 -15.27 1.50 -11.94
C ASP A 47 -16.03 0.68 -10.88
N SER A 48 -15.53 0.66 -9.65
CA SER A 48 -16.14 -0.03 -8.50
C SER A 48 -15.95 0.80 -7.26
N PHE A 49 -17.06 1.19 -6.64
CA PHE A 49 -17.05 2.03 -5.45
C PHE A 49 -17.74 1.33 -4.30
N LYS A 50 -17.04 1.21 -3.17
CA LYS A 50 -17.54 0.50 -2.00
C LYS A 50 -17.60 1.42 -0.78
N ARG A 51 -18.66 1.29 0.00
CA ARG A 51 -18.79 1.91 1.32
C ARG A 51 -18.94 0.86 2.41
N LYS A 52 -18.64 1.22 3.64
CA LYS A 52 -18.96 0.36 4.78
C LYS A 52 -20.46 0.46 5.11
N ASN A 53 -21.11 -0.70 5.30
CA ASN A 53 -22.45 -0.80 5.85
C ASN A 53 -22.43 -0.67 7.39
N ALA A 54 -23.59 -0.83 8.03
CA ALA A 54 -23.72 -0.75 9.49
C ALA A 54 -22.92 -1.85 10.23
N ASP A 55 -22.72 -2.99 9.58
CA ASP A 55 -21.98 -4.14 10.12
C ASP A 55 -20.45 -4.02 9.89
N GLY A 56 -20.02 -2.95 9.19
CA GLY A 56 -18.63 -2.71 8.86
C GLY A 56 -18.13 -3.39 7.58
N ASP A 57 -19.00 -4.10 6.87
CA ASP A 57 -18.68 -4.77 5.61
C ASP A 57 -18.63 -3.78 4.45
N ARG A 58 -17.74 -4.03 3.51
CA ARG A 58 -17.64 -3.22 2.28
C ARG A 58 -18.64 -3.71 1.26
N VAL A 59 -19.67 -2.90 1.01
CA VAL A 59 -20.72 -3.15 0.01
C VAL A 59 -20.61 -2.18 -1.15
N GLU A 60 -20.93 -2.65 -2.34
CA GLU A 60 -20.94 -1.83 -3.55
C GLU A 60 -21.93 -0.67 -3.42
N ILE A 61 -21.57 0.49 -3.98
CA ILE A 61 -22.45 1.64 -4.06
C ILE A 61 -23.21 1.57 -5.38
N GLU A 62 -24.54 1.59 -5.31
CA GLU A 62 -25.41 1.46 -6.48
C GLU A 62 -26.42 2.62 -6.58
N GLY A 63 -27.10 2.72 -7.72
CA GLY A 63 -28.17 3.68 -7.98
C GLY A 63 -27.74 5.12 -7.80
N ALA A 64 -28.61 5.95 -7.26
CA ALA A 64 -28.39 7.41 -7.11
C ALA A 64 -27.10 7.77 -6.34
N ALA A 65 -26.66 6.91 -5.42
CA ALA A 65 -25.41 7.13 -4.69
C ALA A 65 -24.18 6.93 -5.60
N ARG A 66 -24.22 5.95 -6.50
CA ARG A 66 -23.20 5.75 -7.53
C ARG A 66 -23.19 6.92 -8.51
N ASP A 67 -24.35 7.33 -9.00
CA ASP A 67 -24.48 8.46 -9.93
C ASP A 67 -23.89 9.74 -9.34
N ALA A 68 -24.10 10.00 -8.07
CA ALA A 68 -23.52 11.15 -7.37
C ALA A 68 -21.98 11.09 -7.33
N VAL A 69 -21.39 9.91 -7.12
CA VAL A 69 -19.93 9.71 -7.16
C VAL A 69 -19.39 9.99 -8.57
N TYR A 70 -20.05 9.47 -9.61
CA TYR A 70 -19.66 9.73 -11.00
C TYR A 70 -19.73 11.21 -11.35
N ALA A 71 -20.77 11.91 -10.90
CA ALA A 71 -20.89 13.34 -11.13
C ALA A 71 -19.71 14.12 -10.51
N GLN A 72 -19.28 13.74 -9.31
CA GLN A 72 -18.10 14.34 -8.67
C GLN A 72 -16.81 14.05 -9.41
N ILE A 73 -16.61 12.79 -9.84
CA ILE A 73 -15.42 12.41 -10.61
C ILE A 73 -15.36 13.20 -11.92
N LYS A 74 -16.49 13.32 -12.62
CA LYS A 74 -16.55 14.07 -13.88
C LYS A 74 -16.31 15.57 -13.71
N ALA A 75 -16.61 16.11 -12.53
CA ALA A 75 -16.42 17.53 -12.24
C ALA A 75 -14.95 17.88 -11.88
N ASP A 76 -14.14 16.90 -11.47
CA ASP A 76 -12.73 17.14 -11.10
C ASP A 76 -11.79 16.54 -12.16
N PRO A 77 -11.06 17.38 -12.92
CA PRO A 77 -10.15 16.90 -13.97
C PRO A 77 -8.95 16.09 -13.45
N LYS A 78 -8.75 16.01 -12.15
CA LYS A 78 -7.70 15.19 -11.52
C LYS A 78 -8.15 13.76 -11.25
N LEU A 79 -9.45 13.48 -11.39
CA LEU A 79 -10.03 12.16 -11.17
C LEU A 79 -10.37 11.54 -12.51
N SER A 80 -10.01 10.28 -12.71
CA SER A 80 -10.33 9.54 -13.93
C SER A 80 -10.70 8.10 -13.60
N ILE A 81 -11.82 7.63 -14.12
CA ILE A 81 -12.11 6.20 -14.16
C ILE A 81 -11.32 5.63 -15.33
N VAL A 82 -10.52 4.61 -15.07
CA VAL A 82 -9.67 3.95 -16.06
C VAL A 82 -9.99 2.48 -16.11
N GLU A 83 -9.98 1.94 -17.31
CA GLU A 83 -10.05 0.50 -17.55
C GLU A 83 -8.64 -0.11 -17.38
N GLU A 84 -8.61 -1.38 -16.98
CA GLU A 84 -7.36 -2.11 -16.90
C GLU A 84 -6.79 -2.33 -18.31
N ASP A 85 -5.49 -2.09 -18.46
CA ASP A 85 -4.78 -2.44 -19.68
C ASP A 85 -4.70 -3.97 -19.79
N ALA A 86 -5.23 -4.53 -20.86
CA ALA A 86 -5.38 -5.98 -21.03
C ALA A 86 -4.01 -6.70 -21.08
N ASP A 87 -2.99 -6.10 -21.68
CA ASP A 87 -1.67 -6.71 -21.79
C ASP A 87 -0.96 -6.68 -20.43
N ALA A 88 -1.09 -5.59 -19.68
CA ALA A 88 -0.55 -5.48 -18.34
C ALA A 88 -1.26 -6.44 -17.37
N ALA A 89 -2.59 -6.60 -17.46
CA ALA A 89 -3.35 -7.54 -16.67
C ALA A 89 -2.92 -8.99 -16.97
N ALA A 90 -2.82 -9.37 -18.24
CA ALA A 90 -2.35 -10.70 -18.63
C ALA A 90 -0.92 -11.00 -18.17
N LEU A 91 -0.03 -10.01 -18.23
CA LEU A 91 1.33 -10.13 -17.70
C LEU A 91 1.31 -10.36 -16.18
N LEU A 92 0.53 -9.58 -15.44
CA LEU A 92 0.39 -9.71 -13.99
C LEU A 92 -0.16 -11.09 -13.61
N ASP A 93 -1.17 -11.57 -14.31
CA ASP A 93 -1.78 -12.89 -14.08
C ASP A 93 -0.76 -14.02 -14.29
N SER A 94 0.13 -13.89 -15.25
CA SER A 94 1.21 -14.89 -15.49
C SER A 94 2.14 -15.03 -14.28
N PHE A 95 2.35 -13.99 -13.50
CA PHE A 95 3.10 -14.04 -12.24
C PHE A 95 2.23 -14.53 -11.07
N ASN A 96 0.97 -14.12 -11.02
CA ASN A 96 0.03 -14.50 -9.97
C ASN A 96 -0.15 -16.02 -9.87
N VAL A 97 -0.20 -16.74 -10.99
CA VAL A 97 -0.28 -18.21 -11.00
C VAL A 97 0.85 -18.83 -10.16
N LYS A 98 2.10 -18.40 -10.39
CA LYS A 98 3.25 -18.91 -9.64
C LYS A 98 3.22 -18.55 -8.17
N VAL A 99 2.74 -17.34 -7.86
CA VAL A 99 2.58 -16.87 -6.47
C VAL A 99 1.53 -17.71 -5.74
N GLU A 100 0.40 -18.01 -6.37
CA GLU A 100 -0.65 -18.83 -5.77
C GLU A 100 -0.19 -20.29 -5.58
N GLU A 101 0.56 -20.87 -6.52
CA GLU A 101 1.18 -22.17 -6.35
C GLU A 101 2.07 -22.20 -5.10
N MET A 102 2.93 -21.18 -4.93
CA MET A 102 3.81 -21.07 -3.76
C MET A 102 3.03 -20.88 -2.45
N ARG A 103 1.97 -20.06 -2.49
CA ARG A 103 1.11 -19.78 -1.32
C ARG A 103 0.31 -21.01 -0.88
N SER A 104 -0.03 -21.90 -1.79
CA SER A 104 -0.80 -23.12 -1.50
C SER A 104 0.05 -24.22 -0.84
N VAL A 105 1.38 -24.09 -0.85
CA VAL A 105 2.28 -25.08 -0.22
C VAL A 105 2.13 -25.04 1.29
N LYS A 106 1.68 -26.14 1.87
CA LYS A 106 1.60 -26.26 3.33
C LYS A 106 3.01 -26.44 3.91
N VAL A 107 3.48 -25.42 4.61
CA VAL A 107 4.82 -25.40 5.22
C VAL A 107 4.83 -25.89 6.67
N GLY A 108 3.67 -25.99 7.32
CA GLY A 108 3.57 -26.46 8.70
C GLY A 108 2.15 -26.40 9.25
N ASN A 109 2.03 -26.68 10.54
CA ASN A 109 0.81 -26.51 11.31
C ASN A 109 1.11 -25.66 12.53
N VAL A 110 0.10 -24.96 13.01
CA VAL A 110 0.12 -24.26 14.30
C VAL A 110 -0.92 -24.89 15.22
N THR A 111 -0.65 -24.93 16.50
CA THR A 111 -1.54 -25.50 17.53
C THR A 111 -2.53 -24.48 18.08
N GLU A 112 -2.26 -23.20 17.85
CA GLU A 112 -3.08 -22.08 18.28
C GLU A 112 -2.98 -20.91 17.29
N ASN A 113 -3.87 -19.94 17.42
CA ASN A 113 -3.84 -18.74 16.59
C ASN A 113 -2.58 -17.90 16.88
N LEU A 114 -1.83 -17.55 15.85
CA LEU A 114 -0.71 -16.64 15.96
C LEU A 114 -1.20 -15.19 15.77
N CYS A 115 -0.90 -14.37 16.75
CA CYS A 115 -1.30 -12.98 16.78
C CYS A 115 -0.52 -12.14 15.76
N LEU A 116 -1.21 -11.37 14.90
CA LEU A 116 -0.61 -10.31 14.10
C LEU A 116 -1.16 -8.96 14.52
N SER A 117 -0.34 -8.15 15.17
CA SER A 117 -0.58 -6.74 15.42
C SER A 117 0.62 -5.92 14.95
N ARG A 118 0.40 -4.90 14.13
CA ARG A 118 1.48 -4.02 13.66
C ARG A 118 1.96 -3.06 14.73
N ILE A 119 1.05 -2.69 15.62
CA ILE A 119 1.32 -1.80 16.76
C ILE A 119 0.91 -2.58 18.01
N PRO A 120 1.85 -2.99 18.86
CA PRO A 120 1.55 -3.70 20.09
C PRO A 120 0.56 -2.90 20.96
N GLY A 121 -0.46 -3.59 21.47
CA GLY A 121 -1.52 -2.95 22.25
C GLY A 121 -2.61 -2.22 21.43
N ASP A 122 -2.57 -2.28 20.08
CA ASP A 122 -3.60 -1.71 19.21
C ASP A 122 -4.83 -2.64 19.12
N GLU A 123 -6.02 -2.07 19.19
CA GLU A 123 -7.32 -2.77 19.11
C GLU A 123 -7.71 -3.21 17.67
N ARG A 124 -6.82 -3.05 16.69
CA ARG A 124 -7.13 -3.36 15.28
C ARG A 124 -7.12 -4.82 14.92
N SER A 125 -6.59 -5.69 15.77
CA SER A 125 -6.61 -7.13 15.54
C SER A 125 -8.00 -7.70 15.81
N LYS A 126 -8.45 -8.64 14.96
CA LYS A 126 -9.72 -9.35 15.15
C LYS A 126 -9.58 -10.61 16.03
N ILE A 127 -8.35 -11.06 16.28
CA ILE A 127 -8.05 -12.33 16.94
C ILE A 127 -7.15 -12.18 18.17
N CYS A 128 -6.65 -10.98 18.43
CA CYS A 128 -5.76 -10.70 19.56
C CYS A 128 -6.34 -9.56 20.39
N ALA A 129 -6.38 -9.75 21.69
CA ALA A 129 -6.65 -8.65 22.59
C ALA A 129 -5.42 -7.71 22.69
N PRO A 130 -5.59 -6.40 22.95
CA PRO A 130 -4.48 -5.46 23.07
C PRO A 130 -3.43 -5.87 24.11
N GLU A 131 -3.86 -6.44 25.21
CA GLU A 131 -3.00 -6.96 26.27
C GLU A 131 -2.10 -8.12 25.84
N ASP A 132 -2.53 -8.91 24.86
CA ASP A 132 -1.73 -10.05 24.35
C ASP A 132 -0.47 -9.58 23.64
N THR A 133 -0.47 -8.36 23.10
CA THR A 133 0.65 -7.82 22.33
C THR A 133 1.37 -6.66 22.98
N ALA A 134 0.74 -5.95 23.93
CA ALA A 134 1.27 -4.71 24.52
C ALA A 134 2.67 -4.87 25.13
N GLY A 135 2.93 -6.01 25.80
CA GLY A 135 4.21 -6.26 26.50
C GLY A 135 5.24 -7.04 25.68
N LYS A 136 4.83 -7.76 24.65
CA LYS A 136 5.72 -8.72 23.95
C LYS A 136 5.74 -8.56 22.42
N GLY A 137 4.88 -7.74 21.85
CA GLY A 137 4.72 -7.65 20.41
C GLY A 137 3.84 -8.76 19.84
N SER A 138 3.93 -8.98 18.53
CA SER A 138 3.08 -9.89 17.77
C SER A 138 3.77 -11.23 17.56
N ASP A 139 3.08 -12.35 17.84
CA ASP A 139 3.61 -13.70 17.75
C ASP A 139 4.18 -14.01 16.36
N ILE A 140 3.43 -13.65 15.29
CA ILE A 140 3.88 -13.91 13.92
C ILE A 140 5.10 -13.07 13.55
N SER A 141 5.20 -11.82 14.04
CA SER A 141 6.37 -10.98 13.80
C SER A 141 7.61 -11.51 14.53
N MET A 142 7.43 -12.04 15.75
CA MET A 142 8.50 -12.70 16.48
C MET A 142 8.95 -14.00 15.79
N LEU A 143 8.01 -14.79 15.27
CA LEU A 143 8.32 -16.01 14.52
C LEU A 143 9.15 -15.69 13.28
N VAL A 144 8.79 -14.64 12.53
CA VAL A 144 9.54 -14.19 11.35
C VAL A 144 10.94 -13.70 11.73
N ALA A 145 11.06 -12.91 12.80
CA ALA A 145 12.36 -12.46 13.29
C ALA A 145 13.25 -13.63 13.74
N HIS A 146 12.66 -14.61 14.43
CA HIS A 146 13.38 -15.83 14.82
C HIS A 146 13.85 -16.62 13.63
N ALA A 147 13.01 -16.80 12.60
CA ALA A 147 13.40 -17.47 11.37
C ALA A 147 14.57 -16.76 10.65
N PHE A 148 14.56 -15.44 10.59
CA PHE A 148 15.68 -14.66 10.03
C PHE A 148 16.96 -14.85 10.83
N ARG A 149 16.90 -14.87 12.14
CA ARG A 149 18.08 -15.13 12.98
C ARG A 149 18.66 -16.52 12.73
N GLU A 150 17.81 -17.54 12.63
CA GLU A 150 18.26 -18.92 12.35
C GLU A 150 18.86 -19.06 10.95
N MET A 151 18.34 -18.32 9.96
CA MET A 151 18.91 -18.31 8.61
C MET A 151 20.25 -17.58 8.54
N ALA A 152 20.39 -16.48 9.26
CA ALA A 152 21.61 -15.66 9.33
C ALA A 152 22.53 -16.16 10.46
N LYS A 153 23.09 -17.34 10.30
CA LYS A 153 23.84 -18.14 11.30
C LYS A 153 24.91 -17.39 12.14
N THR A 154 25.30 -16.19 11.73
CA THR A 154 26.26 -15.33 12.41
C THR A 154 25.62 -14.17 13.18
N SER A 155 24.29 -14.11 13.18
CA SER A 155 23.55 -13.02 13.81
C SER A 155 23.08 -13.41 15.21
N ASP A 156 23.41 -12.60 16.20
CA ASP A 156 22.94 -12.76 17.58
C ASP A 156 21.52 -12.18 17.78
N ILE A 157 21.16 -11.17 16.98
CA ILE A 157 19.89 -10.45 17.09
C ILE A 157 19.22 -10.33 15.71
N ALA A 158 17.89 -10.50 15.66
CA ALA A 158 17.10 -10.16 14.51
C ALA A 158 15.95 -9.22 14.92
N ILE A 159 15.71 -8.20 14.09
CA ILE A 159 14.65 -7.21 14.29
C ILE A 159 13.73 -7.26 13.07
N GLN A 160 12.44 -7.47 13.30
CA GLN A 160 11.41 -7.46 12.27
C GLN A 160 10.45 -6.30 12.47
N ASN A 161 10.32 -5.45 11.46
CA ASN A 161 9.27 -4.44 11.42
C ASN A 161 7.90 -5.12 11.32
N GLY A 162 7.03 -4.92 12.30
CA GLY A 162 5.67 -5.49 12.32
C GLY A 162 4.85 -5.12 11.08
N GLY A 163 5.07 -3.94 10.50
CA GLY A 163 4.46 -3.54 9.22
C GLY A 163 4.96 -4.31 7.99
N GLY A 164 6.06 -5.04 8.09
CA GLY A 164 6.63 -5.88 7.02
C GLY A 164 6.00 -7.27 6.95
N VAL A 165 5.33 -7.71 8.01
CA VAL A 165 4.64 -9.00 8.04
C VAL A 165 3.22 -8.84 7.49
N ARG A 166 2.80 -9.76 6.63
CA ARG A 166 1.46 -9.79 6.00
C ARG A 166 0.79 -11.15 6.25
N THR A 167 -0.52 -11.13 6.32
CA THR A 167 -1.40 -12.31 6.35
C THR A 167 -2.17 -12.41 5.06
#